data_c1f91668f120a61712d2eebface0428f
#
_entry.id   c1f91668f120a61712d2eebface0428f
#
_cell.length_a   1.000
_cell.length_b   1.000
_cell.length_c   1.000
_cell.angle_alpha   90.00
_cell.angle_beta   90.00
_cell.angle_gamma   90.00
#
_symmetry.space_group_name_H-M   'P 1'
#
loop_
_entity.id
_entity.type
_entity.pdbx_description
1 polymer ?
#
loop_
_entity_poly.entity_id
_entity_poly.type
_entity_poly.pdbx_seq_one_letter_code
_entity_poly.pdbx_strand_id
1 'polypeptide(L)'
;DPKHDSTFTLTHSMVPTVIDILEEVDFHSEELRPDDFMFKGFNGVMCVESGGPPAGTGCGGYVTGQTVKLLKEHHLLEDTDVVIFDVLGDVVCGGFAAPLQHANYCLIVTANDFDSIFAMNRIVSAIKAKAKNYKVRLGGVVANRSKDTDQRDKFNKEAGLKIMAHF
;
A
#
# COMPACT_ATOMS: atom_id res chain seq x y z
N ASP A 1 -3.62 -1.01 4.55
CA ASP A 1 -2.93 0.16 5.14
C ASP A 1 -2.79 0.00 6.66
N PRO A 2 -1.58 0.14 7.24
CA PRO A 2 -1.38 0.11 8.71
C PRO A 2 -2.04 1.27 9.47
N LYS A 3 -2.41 2.36 8.81
CA LYS A 3 -3.13 3.50 9.44
C LYS A 3 -4.65 3.32 9.49
N HIS A 4 -5.17 2.32 8.80
CA HIS A 4 -6.59 2.01 8.81
C HIS A 4 -7.49 3.14 8.26
N ASP A 5 -7.06 3.83 7.21
CA ASP A 5 -7.84 4.93 6.63
C ASP A 5 -8.01 4.87 5.10
N SER A 6 -7.36 3.91 4.42
CA SER A 6 -7.33 3.87 2.95
C SER A 6 -8.69 3.52 2.32
N THR A 7 -9.50 2.69 2.96
CA THR A 7 -10.78 2.25 2.40
C THR A 7 -11.97 3.07 2.85
N PHE A 8 -11.81 3.96 3.82
CA PHE A 8 -12.90 4.75 4.41
C PHE A 8 -13.76 5.50 3.37
N THR A 9 -13.12 6.09 2.35
CA THR A 9 -13.84 6.82 1.29
C THR A 9 -14.64 5.91 0.37
N LEU A 10 -14.33 4.62 0.32
CA LEU A 10 -15.03 3.62 -0.49
C LEU A 10 -16.14 2.93 0.30
N THR A 11 -15.91 2.68 1.58
CA THR A 11 -16.84 1.95 2.46
C THR A 11 -17.79 2.86 3.23
N HIS A 12 -17.49 4.18 3.29
CA HIS A 12 -18.19 5.18 4.09
C HIS A 12 -18.24 4.89 5.60
N SER A 13 -17.41 3.98 6.06
CA SER A 13 -17.26 3.62 7.48
C SER A 13 -15.87 3.08 7.75
N MET A 14 -15.45 3.12 9.02
CA MET A 14 -14.29 2.35 9.47
C MET A 14 -14.69 0.87 9.48
N VAL A 15 -13.94 0.07 8.74
CA VAL A 15 -14.14 -1.39 8.72
C VAL A 15 -13.16 -2.05 9.70
N PRO A 16 -13.48 -3.22 10.27
CA PRO A 16 -12.53 -3.96 11.09
C PRO A 16 -11.23 -4.23 10.34
N THR A 17 -10.11 -4.19 11.04
CA THR A 17 -8.81 -4.52 10.43
C THR A 17 -8.50 -6.01 10.55
N VAL A 18 -7.66 -6.51 9.64
CA VAL A 18 -7.23 -7.92 9.70
C VAL A 18 -6.55 -8.25 11.04
N ILE A 19 -5.80 -7.30 11.63
CA ILE A 19 -5.16 -7.55 12.92
C ILE A 19 -6.19 -7.66 14.04
N ASP A 20 -7.20 -6.79 14.09
CA ASP A 20 -8.25 -6.84 15.10
C ASP A 20 -9.00 -8.18 15.02
N ILE A 21 -9.35 -8.60 13.81
CA ILE A 21 -10.07 -9.87 13.57
C ILE A 21 -9.20 -11.08 13.94
N LEU A 22 -7.89 -11.04 13.63
CA LEU A 22 -6.97 -12.11 14.03
C LEU A 22 -6.80 -12.18 15.54
N GLU A 23 -6.81 -11.06 16.27
CA GLU A 23 -6.78 -11.04 17.72
C GLU A 23 -8.05 -11.67 18.33
N GLU A 24 -9.22 -11.50 17.72
CA GLU A 24 -10.47 -12.12 18.18
C GLU A 24 -10.45 -13.66 18.11
N VAL A 25 -9.66 -14.24 17.21
CA VAL A 25 -9.51 -15.69 17.01
C VAL A 25 -8.14 -16.20 17.49
N ASP A 26 -7.49 -15.52 18.42
CA ASP A 26 -6.17 -15.89 18.97
C ASP A 26 -5.14 -16.20 17.86
N PHE A 27 -5.18 -15.46 16.74
CA PHE A 27 -4.35 -15.65 15.54
C PHE A 27 -4.54 -16.98 14.81
N HIS A 28 -5.65 -17.67 15.02
CA HIS A 28 -6.05 -18.85 14.26
C HIS A 28 -6.67 -18.45 12.90
N SER A 29 -5.81 -18.09 11.94
CA SER A 29 -6.23 -17.59 10.61
C SER A 29 -7.07 -18.60 9.82
N GLU A 30 -6.95 -19.88 10.11
CA GLU A 30 -7.73 -20.97 9.52
C GLU A 30 -9.23 -20.93 9.88
N GLU A 31 -9.61 -20.20 10.92
CA GLU A 31 -11.01 -20.02 11.33
C GLU A 31 -11.70 -18.90 10.54
N LEU A 32 -10.94 -18.01 9.90
CA LEU A 32 -11.46 -16.85 9.19
C LEU A 32 -11.97 -17.21 7.80
N ARG A 33 -13.07 -16.56 7.42
CA ARG A 33 -13.62 -16.60 6.06
C ARG A 33 -13.43 -15.24 5.37
N PRO A 34 -13.45 -15.17 4.03
CA PRO A 34 -13.35 -13.92 3.31
C PRO A 34 -14.32 -12.83 3.78
N ASP A 35 -15.56 -13.18 4.12
CA ASP A 35 -16.59 -12.25 4.57
C ASP A 35 -16.26 -11.59 5.93
N ASP A 36 -15.34 -12.16 6.71
CA ASP A 36 -14.96 -11.61 8.01
C ASP A 36 -14.04 -10.40 7.86
N PHE A 37 -13.21 -10.33 6.78
CA PHE A 37 -12.19 -9.30 6.58
C PHE A 37 -12.26 -8.58 5.24
N MET A 38 -13.17 -8.96 4.33
CA MET A 38 -13.39 -8.29 3.05
C MET A 38 -14.72 -7.54 3.04
N PHE A 39 -14.66 -6.25 2.75
CA PHE A 39 -15.82 -5.37 2.78
C PHE A 39 -16.08 -4.81 1.39
N LYS A 40 -17.36 -4.81 0.97
CA LYS A 40 -17.74 -4.25 -0.31
C LYS A 40 -17.88 -2.74 -0.22
N GLY A 41 -17.05 -2.03 -0.94
CA GLY A 41 -17.09 -0.58 -1.06
C GLY A 41 -17.83 -0.08 -2.30
N PHE A 42 -17.64 1.21 -2.59
CA PHE A 42 -18.26 1.89 -3.72
C PHE A 42 -18.06 1.10 -5.03
N ASN A 43 -19.13 1.02 -5.82
CA ASN A 43 -19.16 0.33 -7.12
C ASN A 43 -18.66 -1.13 -7.10
N GLY A 44 -18.73 -1.78 -5.95
CA GLY A 44 -18.36 -3.19 -5.81
C GLY A 44 -16.87 -3.46 -5.62
N VAL A 45 -16.05 -2.43 -5.41
CA VAL A 45 -14.64 -2.61 -5.05
C VAL A 45 -14.54 -3.34 -3.72
N MET A 46 -13.79 -4.43 -3.69
CA MET A 46 -13.54 -5.15 -2.45
C MET A 46 -12.40 -4.48 -1.67
N CYS A 47 -12.65 -4.24 -0.40
CA CYS A 47 -11.78 -3.47 0.50
C CYS A 47 -11.31 -4.35 1.65
N VAL A 48 -10.02 -4.25 1.98
CA VAL A 48 -9.40 -4.93 3.13
C VAL A 48 -8.48 -3.95 3.83
N GLU A 49 -8.63 -3.81 5.14
CA GLU A 49 -7.71 -3.02 5.96
C GLU A 49 -6.80 -3.93 6.76
N SER A 50 -5.48 -3.76 6.60
CA SER A 50 -4.53 -4.57 7.36
C SER A 50 -4.51 -4.19 8.85
N GLY A 51 -4.64 -2.90 9.12
CA GLY A 51 -4.36 -2.35 10.44
C GLY A 51 -2.88 -2.37 10.78
N GLY A 52 -2.56 -1.90 11.96
CA GLY A 52 -1.20 -1.88 12.49
C GLY A 52 -1.19 -2.36 13.93
N PRO A 53 -0.04 -2.84 14.44
CA PRO A 53 0.07 -3.21 15.83
C PRO A 53 -0.14 -1.98 16.73
N PRO A 54 -0.61 -2.16 17.97
CA PRO A 54 -0.67 -1.08 18.93
C PRO A 54 0.69 -0.37 19.07
N ALA A 55 0.67 0.91 19.38
CA ALA A 55 1.89 1.72 19.48
C ALA A 55 2.92 1.08 20.43
N GLY A 56 4.13 0.87 19.92
CA GLY A 56 5.24 0.29 20.69
C GLY A 56 5.24 -1.25 20.79
N THR A 57 4.32 -1.96 20.16
CA THR A 57 4.17 -3.42 20.35
C THR A 57 4.59 -4.27 19.14
N GLY A 58 4.97 -3.67 18.03
CA GLY A 58 5.36 -4.48 16.87
C GLY A 58 5.69 -3.67 15.61
N CYS A 59 5.85 -4.39 14.50
CA CYS A 59 6.16 -3.82 13.20
C CYS A 59 4.97 -3.99 12.24
N GLY A 60 4.54 -2.90 11.60
CA GLY A 60 3.49 -2.92 10.58
C GLY A 60 3.74 -3.90 9.42
N GLY A 61 5.02 -4.24 9.18
CA GLY A 61 5.38 -5.23 8.18
C GLY A 61 4.91 -6.65 8.49
N TYR A 62 4.85 -7.01 9.76
CA TYR A 62 4.31 -8.30 10.17
C TYR A 62 2.83 -8.39 9.82
N VAL A 63 2.04 -7.36 10.22
CA VAL A 63 0.59 -7.33 10.00
C VAL A 63 0.26 -7.33 8.51
N THR A 64 0.94 -6.49 7.73
CA THR A 64 0.78 -6.47 6.27
C THR A 64 1.13 -7.83 5.65
N GLY A 65 2.17 -8.49 6.16
CA GLY A 65 2.55 -9.85 5.74
C GLY A 65 1.45 -10.88 6.03
N GLN A 66 0.84 -10.83 7.22
CA GLN A 66 -0.28 -11.70 7.59
C GLN A 66 -1.50 -11.44 6.70
N THR A 67 -1.83 -10.18 6.44
CA THR A 67 -2.92 -9.81 5.53
C THR A 67 -2.72 -10.40 4.13
N VAL A 68 -1.53 -10.23 3.54
CA VAL A 68 -1.24 -10.80 2.22
C VAL A 68 -1.27 -12.33 2.24
N LYS A 69 -0.79 -12.96 3.32
CA LYS A 69 -0.85 -14.41 3.50
C LYS A 69 -2.31 -14.89 3.49
N LEU A 70 -3.17 -14.25 4.27
CA LEU A 70 -4.61 -14.57 4.36
C LEU A 70 -5.30 -14.45 3.00
N LEU A 71 -5.05 -13.34 2.27
CA LEU A 71 -5.60 -13.15 0.92
C LEU A 71 -5.18 -14.26 -0.06
N LYS A 72 -3.96 -14.79 0.07
CA LYS A 72 -3.47 -15.90 -0.75
C LYS A 72 -4.05 -17.24 -0.35
N GLU A 73 -4.15 -17.52 0.93
CA GLU A 73 -4.72 -18.78 1.44
C GLU A 73 -6.16 -18.96 0.98
N HIS A 74 -6.90 -17.85 0.83
CA HIS A 74 -8.27 -17.84 0.29
C HIS A 74 -8.36 -17.62 -1.23
N HIS A 75 -7.22 -17.63 -1.95
CA HIS A 75 -7.15 -17.43 -3.42
C HIS A 75 -7.76 -16.11 -3.93
N LEU A 76 -7.90 -15.10 -3.07
CA LEU A 76 -8.61 -13.85 -3.38
C LEU A 76 -7.85 -12.93 -4.35
N LEU A 77 -6.55 -13.12 -4.50
CA LEU A 77 -5.75 -12.36 -5.45
C LEU A 77 -5.82 -12.92 -6.88
N GLU A 78 -6.19 -14.19 -7.05
CA GLU A 78 -6.19 -14.89 -8.33
C GLU A 78 -7.42 -14.50 -9.19
N ASP A 79 -8.56 -14.28 -8.54
CA ASP A 79 -9.82 -13.92 -9.19
C ASP A 79 -10.05 -12.41 -9.29
N THR A 80 -8.98 -11.61 -9.12
CA THR A 80 -9.07 -10.15 -9.11
C THR A 80 -8.29 -9.57 -10.29
N ASP A 81 -8.94 -8.73 -11.11
CA ASP A 81 -8.30 -8.06 -12.27
C ASP A 81 -7.21 -7.08 -11.84
N VAL A 82 -7.44 -6.32 -10.78
CA VAL A 82 -6.51 -5.30 -10.25
C VAL A 82 -6.50 -5.32 -8.74
N VAL A 83 -5.32 -5.49 -8.15
CA VAL A 83 -5.10 -5.36 -6.70
C VAL A 83 -4.29 -4.10 -6.43
N ILE A 84 -4.79 -3.22 -5.58
CA ILE A 84 -4.11 -1.99 -5.16
C ILE A 84 -3.67 -2.15 -3.70
N PHE A 85 -2.36 -2.12 -3.48
CA PHE A 85 -1.78 -2.01 -2.15
C PHE A 85 -1.52 -0.54 -1.84
N ASP A 86 -2.26 0.03 -0.89
CA ASP A 86 -1.99 1.37 -0.37
C ASP A 86 -0.85 1.28 0.65
N VAL A 87 0.31 1.79 0.27
CA VAL A 87 1.57 1.56 0.99
C VAL A 87 2.10 2.86 1.57
N LEU A 88 2.54 2.79 2.83
CA LEU A 88 3.17 3.93 3.50
C LEU A 88 4.43 4.41 2.78
N GLY A 89 4.70 5.71 2.85
CA GLY A 89 5.91 6.33 2.31
C GLY A 89 7.20 6.04 3.09
N ASP A 90 7.12 5.34 4.22
CA ASP A 90 8.28 4.98 5.02
C ASP A 90 8.98 3.73 4.45
N VAL A 91 10.08 3.96 3.73
CA VAL A 91 10.87 2.90 3.07
C VAL A 91 11.67 2.02 4.02
N VAL A 92 11.79 2.41 5.29
CA VAL A 92 12.54 1.66 6.31
C VAL A 92 11.66 0.57 6.92
N CYS A 93 10.35 0.78 6.91
CA CYS A 93 9.39 -0.15 7.51
C CYS A 93 9.17 -1.40 6.65
N GLY A 94 9.00 -2.55 7.31
CA GLY A 94 8.58 -3.80 6.66
C GLY A 94 7.21 -3.70 5.97
N GLY A 95 6.32 -2.80 6.43
CA GLY A 95 5.04 -2.48 5.79
C GLY A 95 5.18 -1.93 4.38
N PHE A 96 6.29 -1.25 4.08
CA PHE A 96 6.64 -0.86 2.71
C PHE A 96 7.13 -2.05 1.87
N ALA A 97 7.97 -2.90 2.44
CA ALA A 97 8.65 -3.96 1.68
C ALA A 97 7.75 -5.17 1.39
N ALA A 98 6.82 -5.50 2.28
CA ALA A 98 5.99 -6.69 2.17
C ALA A 98 5.07 -6.67 0.92
N PRO A 99 4.30 -5.61 0.63
CA PRO A 99 3.45 -5.55 -0.57
C PRO A 99 4.23 -5.60 -1.88
N LEU A 100 5.45 -5.02 -1.89
CA LEU A 100 6.26 -4.95 -3.10
C LEU A 100 6.68 -6.31 -3.66
N GLN A 101 6.72 -7.36 -2.82
CA GLN A 101 7.02 -8.72 -3.25
C GLN A 101 5.91 -9.30 -4.14
N HIS A 102 4.71 -8.73 -4.02
CA HIS A 102 3.49 -9.20 -4.70
C HIS A 102 3.00 -8.24 -5.78
N ALA A 103 3.59 -7.05 -5.87
CA ALA A 103 3.22 -6.02 -6.83
C ALA A 103 3.93 -6.21 -8.17
N ASN A 104 3.22 -5.92 -9.26
CA ASN A 104 3.79 -5.83 -10.60
C ASN A 104 4.33 -4.43 -10.89
N TYR A 105 3.63 -3.41 -10.41
CA TYR A 105 3.96 -1.99 -10.60
C TYR A 105 3.90 -1.23 -9.29
N CYS A 106 4.77 -0.24 -9.16
CA CYS A 106 4.72 0.75 -8.09
C CYS A 106 4.43 2.12 -8.72
N LEU A 107 3.36 2.78 -8.28
CA LEU A 107 3.07 4.18 -8.56
C LEU A 107 3.42 4.99 -7.32
N ILE A 108 4.16 6.08 -7.48
CA ILE A 108 4.53 6.93 -6.36
C ILE A 108 3.63 8.16 -6.36
N VAL A 109 2.88 8.35 -5.28
CA VAL A 109 2.06 9.56 -5.08
C VAL A 109 2.87 10.58 -4.28
N THR A 110 3.01 11.79 -4.79
CA THR A 110 3.81 12.84 -4.14
C THR A 110 3.16 14.22 -4.32
N ALA A 111 3.40 15.11 -3.36
CA ALA A 111 3.13 16.53 -3.49
C ALA A 111 4.36 17.31 -4.01
N ASN A 112 4.24 18.64 -4.17
CA ASN A 112 5.32 19.50 -4.66
C ASN A 112 5.98 20.31 -3.53
N ASP A 113 6.21 19.68 -2.40
CA ASP A 113 7.01 20.23 -1.31
C ASP A 113 8.31 19.45 -1.14
N PHE A 114 9.27 20.03 -0.45
CA PHE A 114 10.60 19.46 -0.29
C PHE A 114 10.58 18.07 0.36
N ASP A 115 9.79 17.89 1.41
CA ASP A 115 9.77 16.64 2.17
C ASP A 115 9.14 15.52 1.34
N SER A 116 8.07 15.82 0.61
CA SER A 116 7.42 14.86 -0.30
C SER A 116 8.34 14.46 -1.45
N ILE A 117 9.06 15.40 -2.05
CA ILE A 117 10.03 15.12 -3.13
C ILE A 117 11.22 14.32 -2.60
N PHE A 118 11.69 14.64 -1.39
CA PHE A 118 12.76 13.89 -0.74
C PHE A 118 12.34 12.44 -0.44
N ALA A 119 11.12 12.24 0.11
CA ALA A 119 10.55 10.92 0.33
C ALA A 119 10.40 10.15 -0.98
N MET A 120 9.87 10.78 -2.04
CA MET A 120 9.78 10.19 -3.38
C MET A 120 11.14 9.69 -3.87
N ASN A 121 12.19 10.47 -3.74
CA ASN A 121 13.55 10.06 -4.13
C ASN A 121 14.03 8.81 -3.39
N ARG A 122 13.75 8.73 -2.09
CA ARG A 122 14.07 7.54 -1.28
C ARG A 122 13.27 6.32 -1.72
N ILE A 123 11.99 6.49 -2.04
CA ILE A 123 11.12 5.42 -2.57
C ILE A 123 11.66 4.93 -3.92
N VAL A 124 11.99 5.84 -4.85
CA VAL A 124 12.59 5.48 -6.16
C VAL A 124 13.85 4.65 -5.98
N SER A 125 14.75 5.08 -5.09
CA SER A 125 16.00 4.38 -4.80
C SER A 125 15.75 2.98 -4.22
N ALA A 126 14.79 2.86 -3.30
CA ALA A 126 14.39 1.60 -2.68
C ALA A 126 13.78 0.63 -3.72
N ILE A 127 12.88 1.12 -4.58
CA ILE A 127 12.28 0.31 -5.67
C ILE A 127 13.35 -0.17 -6.65
N LYS A 128 14.25 0.71 -7.09
CA LYS A 128 15.36 0.32 -7.99
C LYS A 128 16.26 -0.74 -7.37
N ALA A 129 16.54 -0.66 -6.08
CA ALA A 129 17.31 -1.66 -5.36
C ALA A 129 16.58 -2.99 -5.23
N LYS A 130 15.27 -2.97 -4.93
CA LYS A 130 14.42 -4.16 -4.78
C LYS A 130 14.08 -4.83 -6.10
N ALA A 131 14.00 -4.08 -7.20
CA ALA A 131 13.70 -4.61 -8.55
C ALA A 131 14.69 -5.69 -9.01
N LYS A 132 15.86 -5.81 -8.38
CA LYS A 132 16.80 -6.90 -8.62
C LYS A 132 16.29 -8.26 -8.11
N ASN A 133 15.49 -8.24 -7.05
CA ASN A 133 15.02 -9.45 -6.36
C ASN A 133 13.49 -9.64 -6.47
N TYR A 134 12.74 -8.59 -6.79
CA TYR A 134 11.29 -8.58 -6.91
C TYR A 134 10.88 -8.27 -8.34
N LYS A 135 9.71 -8.73 -8.76
CA LYS A 135 9.18 -8.44 -10.11
C LYS A 135 8.62 -7.02 -10.26
N VAL A 136 8.62 -6.23 -9.19
CA VAL A 136 8.05 -4.89 -9.17
C VAL A 136 8.79 -3.94 -10.13
N ARG A 137 8.03 -3.18 -10.91
CA ARG A 137 8.52 -2.14 -11.81
C ARG A 137 8.02 -0.78 -11.36
N LEU A 138 8.86 0.23 -11.50
CA LEU A 138 8.41 1.60 -11.31
C LEU A 138 7.52 2.02 -12.47
N GLY A 139 6.22 2.21 -12.21
CA GLY A 139 5.23 2.60 -13.21
C GLY A 139 5.26 4.08 -13.52
N GLY A 140 5.46 4.90 -12.51
CA GLY A 140 5.53 6.36 -12.66
C GLY A 140 5.18 7.10 -11.37
N VAL A 141 4.94 8.40 -11.53
CA VAL A 141 4.62 9.33 -10.44
C VAL A 141 3.23 9.93 -10.67
N VAL A 142 2.44 9.98 -9.62
CA VAL A 142 1.18 10.71 -9.55
C VAL A 142 1.40 11.96 -8.71
N ALA A 143 1.14 13.11 -9.31
CA ALA A 143 1.28 14.40 -8.66
C ALA A 143 -0.03 14.78 -7.97
N ASN A 144 -0.02 14.86 -6.65
CA ASN A 144 -1.20 15.18 -5.86
C ASN A 144 -0.98 16.48 -5.06
N ARG A 145 -2.06 17.23 -4.83
CA ARG A 145 -2.06 18.51 -4.07
C ARG A 145 -1.04 19.53 -4.57
N SER A 146 -0.82 19.60 -5.89
CA SER A 146 0.23 20.43 -6.49
C SER A 146 -0.37 21.44 -7.46
N LYS A 147 -0.30 22.72 -7.11
CA LYS A 147 -0.62 23.83 -8.03
C LYS A 147 0.58 24.28 -8.85
N ASP A 148 1.78 24.19 -8.27
CA ASP A 148 3.07 24.45 -8.91
C ASP A 148 3.87 23.16 -8.98
N THR A 149 4.39 22.84 -10.15
CA THR A 149 5.01 21.55 -10.44
C THR A 149 6.49 21.64 -10.75
N ASP A 150 7.06 22.84 -10.82
CA ASP A 150 8.40 23.10 -11.37
C ASP A 150 9.51 22.27 -10.71
N GLN A 151 9.57 22.24 -9.39
CA GLN A 151 10.63 21.52 -8.69
C GLN A 151 10.51 20.01 -8.85
N ARG A 152 9.30 19.50 -8.72
CA ARG A 152 9.01 18.07 -8.89
C ARG A 152 9.22 17.62 -10.33
N ASP A 153 8.75 18.40 -11.28
CA ASP A 153 8.85 18.07 -12.70
C ASP A 153 10.31 18.10 -13.15
N LYS A 154 11.09 19.05 -12.63
CA LYS A 154 12.55 19.07 -12.82
C LYS A 154 13.19 17.82 -12.24
N PHE A 155 12.88 17.43 -11.01
CA PHE A 155 13.38 16.21 -10.38
C PHE A 155 13.01 14.96 -11.19
N ASN A 156 11.73 14.83 -11.56
CA ASN A 156 11.25 13.68 -12.32
C ASN A 156 11.97 13.55 -13.66
N LYS A 157 12.20 14.68 -14.37
CA LYS A 157 12.95 14.72 -15.63
C LYS A 157 14.41 14.29 -15.42
N GLU A 158 15.08 14.80 -14.40
CA GLU A 158 16.45 14.43 -14.09
C GLU A 158 16.58 12.96 -13.63
N ALA A 159 15.62 12.46 -12.88
CA ALA A 159 15.58 11.06 -12.43
C ALA A 159 15.06 10.07 -13.50
N GLY A 160 14.62 10.55 -14.65
CA GLY A 160 14.04 9.74 -15.73
C GLY A 160 12.68 9.13 -15.35
N LEU A 161 11.89 9.82 -14.54
CA LEU A 161 10.58 9.36 -14.07
C LEU A 161 9.46 9.90 -14.96
N LYS A 162 8.48 9.05 -15.27
CA LYS A 162 7.28 9.45 -16.00
C LYS A 162 6.21 9.95 -15.03
N ILE A 163 5.71 11.17 -15.26
CA ILE A 163 4.51 11.67 -14.58
C ILE A 163 3.30 11.08 -15.28
N MET A 164 2.46 10.38 -14.52
CA MET A 164 1.28 9.69 -15.02
C MET A 164 0.03 10.56 -14.96
N ALA A 165 -0.13 11.34 -13.89
CA ALA A 165 -1.28 12.21 -13.66
C ALA A 165 -0.94 13.35 -12.70
N HIS A 166 -1.74 14.43 -12.78
CA HIS A 166 -1.75 15.58 -11.87
C HIS A 166 -3.14 15.74 -11.27
N PHE A 167 -3.22 15.97 -9.96
CA PHE A 167 -4.45 16.23 -9.22
C PHE A 167 -4.31 17.43 -8.27
#